data_ca39b18cb0d47322b9583296305744d6
#
_entry.id   ca39b18cb0d47322b9583296305744d6
#
_cell.length_a   1.000
_cell.length_b   1.000
_cell.length_c   1.000
_cell.angle_alpha   90.00
_cell.angle_beta   90.00
_cell.angle_gamma   90.00
#
_symmetry.space_group_name_H-M   'P 1'
#
loop_
_entity.id
_entity.type
_entity.pdbx_description
1 polymer ?
#
loop_
_entity_poly.entity_id
_entity_poly.type
_entity_poly.pdbx_seq_one_letter_code
_entity_poly.pdbx_strand_id
1 'polypeptide(L)'
;MKVSYLFLIISIYNIAYAHNPAKENLNWKNYFRIGVVHSQLSNFGCATYGRLKRTTNQNFRDIRFFGHFFKKDTEIILRHKYSRRFLSLDKFYSFTTLIYQKNTMLDINLRYHLNQGIGWLLNDNEMGNITFETGIAFDNSDYFNNQQKTTFLRTGLAIDKKVKQFSGKFEIDYFHQLNQKSLDRSESRIQILGELSWKVNEAIEILSGITSDIYEDKSNPSFFLTMAFTKPLNWTF
;
A
#
# COMPACT_ATOMS: atom_id res chain seq x y z
N MET A 1 10.30 14.73 23.78
CA MET A 1 11.39 15.29 22.98
C MET A 1 12.50 14.29 22.57
N LYS A 2 12.71 13.16 23.24
CA LYS A 2 13.81 12.21 22.91
C LYS A 2 13.54 11.26 21.73
N VAL A 3 12.28 11.05 21.33
CA VAL A 3 11.92 10.12 20.23
C VAL A 3 12.19 10.71 18.84
N SER A 4 12.12 12.05 18.69
CA SER A 4 12.35 12.72 17.40
C SER A 4 13.78 12.56 16.86
N TYR A 5 14.77 12.43 17.75
CA TYR A 5 16.17 12.28 17.33
C TYR A 5 16.50 10.89 16.80
N LEU A 6 15.83 9.84 17.31
CA LEU A 6 16.04 8.47 16.84
C LEU A 6 15.58 8.31 15.39
N PHE A 7 14.45 8.94 15.02
CA PHE A 7 13.94 8.92 13.65
C PHE A 7 14.81 9.71 12.66
N LEU A 8 15.37 10.84 13.11
CA LEU A 8 16.31 11.62 12.29
C LEU A 8 17.58 10.83 11.99
N ILE A 9 18.12 10.09 12.96
CA ILE A 9 19.31 9.25 12.82
C ILE A 9 19.05 8.10 11.84
N ILE A 10 17.91 7.43 11.90
CA ILE A 10 17.54 6.35 10.98
C ILE A 10 17.35 6.89 9.55
N SER A 11 16.78 8.08 9.40
CA SER A 11 16.64 8.75 8.10
C SER A 11 17.98 9.17 7.50
N ILE A 12 18.90 9.67 8.30
CA ILE A 12 20.25 10.09 7.88
C ILE A 12 21.10 8.87 7.50
N TYR A 13 20.99 7.74 8.21
CA TYR A 13 21.70 6.51 7.86
C TYR A 13 21.30 5.96 6.49
N ASN A 14 20.05 6.17 6.05
CA ASN A 14 19.60 5.78 4.72
C ASN A 14 20.13 6.69 3.59
N ILE A 15 20.55 7.92 3.89
CA ILE A 15 21.09 8.88 2.91
C ILE A 15 22.61 8.67 2.72
N ALA A 16 23.35 8.24 3.73
CA ALA A 16 24.81 8.21 3.74
C ALA A 16 25.46 7.07 2.94
N TYR A 17 24.71 6.02 2.58
CA TYR A 17 25.20 4.89 1.79
C TYR A 17 24.70 4.90 0.33
N ALA A 18 24.87 6.02 -0.38
CA ALA A 18 24.76 6.03 -1.83
C ALA A 18 26.01 5.39 -2.44
N HIS A 19 26.10 4.07 -2.44
CA HIS A 19 27.12 3.35 -3.19
C HIS A 19 26.75 3.40 -4.67
N ASN A 20 27.70 3.77 -5.54
CA ASN A 20 27.54 3.83 -6.99
C ASN A 20 27.12 2.45 -7.53
N PRO A 21 25.89 2.22 -7.95
CA PRO A 21 25.52 0.96 -8.57
C PRO A 21 26.08 0.93 -9.99
N ALA A 22 26.76 -0.17 -10.35
CA ALA A 22 26.97 -0.51 -11.75
C ALA A 22 25.68 -0.28 -12.53
N LYS A 23 25.74 0.21 -13.79
CA LYS A 23 24.59 0.52 -14.65
C LYS A 23 23.59 -0.63 -14.73
N GLU A 24 22.74 -0.79 -13.72
CA GLU A 24 21.55 -1.62 -13.80
C GLU A 24 20.55 -0.92 -14.73
N ASN A 25 19.93 -1.66 -15.63
CA ASN A 25 18.82 -1.17 -16.44
C ASN A 25 17.66 -0.76 -15.51
N LEU A 26 17.60 0.51 -15.19
CA LEU A 26 16.71 1.12 -14.19
C LEU A 26 15.33 1.38 -14.77
N ASN A 27 14.67 0.35 -15.28
CA ASN A 27 13.39 0.52 -15.95
C ASN A 27 12.24 0.59 -14.93
N TRP A 28 11.49 1.68 -15.00
CA TRP A 28 10.20 1.78 -14.34
C TRP A 28 9.18 0.92 -15.08
N LYS A 29 8.44 0.09 -14.36
CA LYS A 29 7.27 -0.62 -14.87
C LYS A 29 6.03 0.14 -14.47
N ASN A 30 5.18 0.45 -15.43
CA ASN A 30 3.89 1.06 -15.21
C ASN A 30 2.77 0.04 -15.39
N TYR A 31 1.66 0.32 -14.73
CA TYR A 31 0.46 -0.49 -14.79
C TYR A 31 -0.73 0.44 -14.55
N PHE A 32 -1.74 0.35 -15.39
CA PHE A 32 -2.97 1.12 -15.27
C PHE A 32 -4.19 0.23 -15.48
N ARG A 33 -5.21 0.45 -14.69
CA ARG A 33 -6.51 -0.24 -14.84
C ARG A 33 -7.67 0.70 -14.58
N ILE A 34 -8.82 0.42 -15.21
CA ILE A 34 -10.09 1.10 -15.01
C ILE A 34 -11.20 0.06 -14.97
N GLY A 35 -12.27 0.34 -14.26
CA GLY A 35 -13.40 -0.56 -14.16
C GLY A 35 -14.53 0.00 -13.30
N VAL A 36 -15.31 -0.92 -12.77
CA VAL A 36 -16.45 -0.61 -11.89
C VAL A 36 -16.16 -1.06 -10.48
N VAL A 37 -16.75 -0.36 -9.53
CA VAL A 37 -16.70 -0.67 -8.10
C VAL A 37 -18.10 -0.63 -7.53
N HIS A 38 -18.38 -1.51 -6.59
CA HIS A 38 -19.59 -1.50 -5.77
C HIS A 38 -19.21 -1.43 -4.30
N SER A 39 -19.78 -0.50 -3.58
CA SER A 39 -19.68 -0.35 -2.14
C SER A 39 -21.06 -0.43 -1.50
N GLN A 40 -21.14 -1.03 -0.31
CA GLN A 40 -22.40 -1.08 0.45
C GLN A 40 -22.92 0.31 0.82
N LEU A 41 -22.03 1.28 1.02
CA LEU A 41 -22.39 2.66 1.43
C LEU A 41 -22.76 3.55 0.24
N SER A 42 -22.17 3.36 -0.93
CA SER A 42 -22.27 4.30 -2.07
C SER A 42 -22.70 3.66 -3.39
N ASN A 43 -23.12 2.37 -3.36
CA ASN A 43 -23.56 1.60 -4.54
C ASN A 43 -22.47 1.47 -5.63
N PHE A 44 -22.83 1.72 -6.90
CA PHE A 44 -21.92 1.58 -8.03
C PHE A 44 -21.13 2.86 -8.31
N GLY A 45 -19.88 2.70 -8.72
CA GLY A 45 -18.99 3.76 -9.10
C GLY A 45 -17.94 3.31 -10.13
N CYS A 46 -17.04 4.24 -10.47
CA CYS A 46 -15.89 3.98 -11.32
C CYS A 46 -14.67 3.68 -10.44
N ALA A 47 -13.92 2.63 -10.80
CA ALA A 47 -12.64 2.28 -10.16
C ALA A 47 -11.48 2.61 -11.11
N THR A 48 -10.45 3.27 -10.59
CA THR A 48 -9.19 3.53 -11.30
C THR A 48 -8.01 3.11 -10.43
N TYR A 49 -6.95 2.62 -11.08
CA TYR A 49 -5.70 2.28 -10.39
C TYR A 49 -4.52 2.55 -11.30
N GLY A 50 -3.51 3.20 -10.75
CA GLY A 50 -2.23 3.44 -11.41
C GLY A 50 -1.08 2.97 -10.52
N ARG A 51 -0.05 2.39 -11.12
CA ARG A 51 1.14 1.94 -10.42
C ARG A 51 2.40 2.20 -11.23
N LEU A 52 3.41 2.78 -10.56
CA LEU A 52 4.78 2.89 -11.05
C LEU A 52 5.67 2.09 -10.10
N LYS A 53 6.37 1.09 -10.62
CA LYS A 53 7.21 0.19 -9.85
C LYS A 53 8.62 0.16 -10.43
N ARG A 54 9.63 0.27 -9.57
CA ARG A 54 11.03 0.07 -9.89
C ARG A 54 11.65 -0.88 -8.89
N THR A 55 12.32 -1.92 -9.38
CA THR A 55 13.00 -2.91 -8.54
C THR A 55 14.45 -3.02 -9.00
N THR A 56 15.37 -2.89 -8.08
CA THR A 56 16.80 -3.20 -8.24
C THR A 56 17.15 -4.34 -7.29
N ASN A 57 18.38 -4.84 -7.34
CA ASN A 57 18.82 -5.90 -6.41
C ASN A 57 18.72 -5.50 -4.94
N GLN A 58 18.89 -4.19 -4.63
CA GLN A 58 18.91 -3.68 -3.26
C GLN A 58 17.70 -2.83 -2.89
N ASN A 59 17.06 -2.18 -3.88
CA ASN A 59 16.03 -1.18 -3.63
C ASN A 59 14.75 -1.50 -4.37
N PHE A 60 13.65 -1.16 -3.73
CA PHE A 60 12.31 -1.22 -4.31
C PHE A 60 11.61 0.12 -4.12
N ARG A 61 11.02 0.65 -5.19
CA ARG A 61 10.17 1.85 -5.16
C ARG A 61 8.85 1.53 -5.83
N ASP A 62 7.76 1.95 -5.19
CA ASP A 62 6.40 1.64 -5.62
C ASP A 62 5.51 2.86 -5.35
N ILE A 63 4.97 3.44 -6.40
CA ILE A 63 4.01 4.52 -6.32
C ILE A 63 2.69 3.97 -6.84
N ARG A 64 1.64 4.07 -6.05
CA ARG A 64 0.29 3.61 -6.39
C ARG A 64 -0.69 4.74 -6.22
N PHE A 65 -1.53 4.90 -7.22
CA PHE A 65 -2.74 5.69 -7.16
C PHE A 65 -3.92 4.73 -7.18
N PHE A 66 -4.87 4.95 -6.30
CA PHE A 66 -6.10 4.19 -6.22
C PHE A 66 -7.25 5.17 -6.10
N GLY A 67 -8.29 5.05 -6.91
CA GLY A 67 -9.44 5.95 -6.91
C GLY A 67 -10.73 5.19 -7.15
N HIS A 68 -11.71 5.38 -6.25
CA HIS A 68 -13.09 4.99 -6.42
C HIS A 68 -13.94 6.26 -6.44
N PHE A 69 -14.73 6.41 -7.48
CA PHE A 69 -15.58 7.60 -7.70
C PHE A 69 -17.03 7.16 -7.81
N PHE A 70 -17.80 7.52 -6.81
CA PHE A 70 -19.23 7.27 -6.72
C PHE A 70 -20.00 8.57 -7.01
N LYS A 71 -21.34 8.48 -7.11
CA LYS A 71 -22.18 9.65 -7.39
C LYS A 71 -22.04 10.77 -6.35
N LYS A 72 -21.89 10.42 -5.07
CA LYS A 72 -21.79 11.38 -3.94
C LYS A 72 -20.46 11.27 -3.19
N ASP A 73 -19.78 10.15 -3.32
CA ASP A 73 -18.61 9.83 -2.52
C ASP A 73 -17.39 9.59 -3.37
N THR A 74 -16.23 9.76 -2.74
CA THR A 74 -14.93 9.57 -3.39
C THR A 74 -13.97 8.94 -2.41
N GLU A 75 -13.27 7.91 -2.88
CA GLU A 75 -12.12 7.34 -2.19
C GLU A 75 -10.88 7.51 -3.07
N ILE A 76 -9.85 8.16 -2.54
CA ILE A 76 -8.57 8.36 -3.22
C ILE A 76 -7.46 7.94 -2.26
N ILE A 77 -6.56 7.09 -2.73
CA ILE A 77 -5.36 6.70 -2.01
C ILE A 77 -4.15 6.90 -2.93
N LEU A 78 -3.20 7.72 -2.50
CA LEU A 78 -1.89 7.83 -3.11
C LEU A 78 -0.86 7.24 -2.15
N ARG A 79 -0.14 6.21 -2.57
CA ARG A 79 0.85 5.51 -1.76
C ARG A 79 2.22 5.56 -2.42
N HIS A 80 3.23 5.93 -1.68
CA HIS A 80 4.63 5.79 -2.05
C HIS A 80 5.32 4.87 -1.06
N LYS A 81 5.91 3.78 -1.53
CA LYS A 81 6.71 2.86 -0.73
C LYS A 81 8.14 2.81 -1.26
N TYR A 82 9.10 2.97 -0.36
CA TYR A 82 10.51 2.73 -0.57
C TYR A 82 10.97 1.62 0.36
N SER A 83 11.72 0.64 -0.16
CA SER A 83 12.32 -0.42 0.64
C SER A 83 13.76 -0.64 0.22
N ARG A 84 14.60 -1.02 1.19
CA ARG A 84 16.01 -1.34 0.98
C ARG A 84 16.39 -2.63 1.69
N ARG A 85 16.97 -3.58 0.96
CA ARG A 85 17.48 -4.84 1.54
C ARG A 85 18.70 -4.56 2.42
N PHE A 86 18.86 -5.32 3.51
CA PHE A 86 20.05 -5.29 4.32
C PHE A 86 21.15 -6.09 3.61
N LEU A 87 22.39 -5.56 3.60
CA LEU A 87 23.51 -6.18 2.89
C LEU A 87 23.91 -7.55 3.46
N SER A 88 23.72 -7.75 4.76
CA SER A 88 24.11 -8.98 5.48
C SER A 88 22.96 -9.99 5.67
N LEU A 89 21.72 -9.58 5.35
CA LEU A 89 20.50 -10.35 5.60
C LEU A 89 19.56 -10.25 4.39
N ASP A 90 19.80 -11.01 3.35
CA ASP A 90 19.12 -10.89 2.05
C ASP A 90 17.59 -10.99 2.09
N LYS A 91 17.06 -11.69 3.11
CA LYS A 91 15.60 -11.82 3.30
C LYS A 91 14.97 -10.67 4.07
N PHE A 92 15.77 -9.78 4.67
CA PHE A 92 15.27 -8.67 5.46
C PHE A 92 15.48 -7.35 4.72
N TYR A 93 14.54 -6.43 4.91
CA TYR A 93 14.61 -5.09 4.35
C TYR A 93 14.00 -4.06 5.30
N SER A 94 14.51 -2.85 5.24
CA SER A 94 13.82 -1.69 5.83
C SER A 94 12.83 -1.12 4.83
N PHE A 95 11.73 -0.55 5.33
CA PHE A 95 10.79 0.15 4.47
C PHE A 95 10.28 1.44 5.08
N THR A 96 9.89 2.35 4.19
CA THR A 96 9.15 3.57 4.49
C THR A 96 7.98 3.66 3.53
N THR A 97 6.78 3.89 4.05
CA THR A 97 5.57 4.08 3.25
C THR A 97 4.91 5.39 3.64
N LEU A 98 4.61 6.21 2.65
CA LEU A 98 3.80 7.42 2.77
C LEU A 98 2.47 7.17 2.07
N ILE A 99 1.37 7.47 2.74
CA ILE A 99 0.03 7.36 2.19
C ILE A 99 -0.68 8.70 2.40
N TYR A 100 -1.28 9.18 1.33
CA TYR A 100 -2.34 10.19 1.35
C TYR A 100 -3.64 9.46 1.09
N GLN A 101 -4.66 9.70 1.91
CA GLN A 101 -5.99 9.11 1.76
C GLN A 101 -7.07 10.18 1.92
N LYS A 102 -8.06 10.11 1.04
CA LYS A 102 -9.37 10.76 1.16
C LYS A 102 -10.42 9.67 1.01
N ASN A 103 -11.40 9.63 1.92
CA ASN A 103 -12.51 8.68 1.84
C ASN A 103 -13.75 9.31 2.46
N THR A 104 -14.59 9.92 1.62
CA THR A 104 -15.79 10.64 2.08
C THR A 104 -16.88 9.70 2.62
N MET A 105 -16.87 8.42 2.25
CA MET A 105 -17.78 7.40 2.82
C MET A 105 -17.50 7.14 4.31
N LEU A 106 -16.27 7.38 4.75
CA LEU A 106 -15.83 7.23 6.14
C LEU A 106 -15.63 8.58 6.85
N ASP A 107 -16.10 9.68 6.28
CA ASP A 107 -15.89 11.05 6.77
C ASP A 107 -14.41 11.41 6.94
N ILE A 108 -13.55 10.87 6.08
CA ILE A 108 -12.12 11.19 6.02
C ILE A 108 -11.89 12.13 4.84
N ASN A 109 -11.78 13.46 5.08
CA ASN A 109 -11.41 14.39 4.03
C ASN A 109 -9.92 14.36 3.73
N LEU A 110 -9.10 14.15 4.78
CA LEU A 110 -7.65 14.11 4.66
C LEU A 110 -7.02 13.22 5.72
N ARG A 111 -6.26 12.23 5.27
CA ARG A 111 -5.39 11.43 6.14
C ARG A 111 -4.01 11.34 5.52
N TYR A 112 -3.00 11.69 6.29
CA TYR A 112 -1.60 11.37 6.00
C TYR A 112 -1.14 10.26 6.92
N HIS A 113 -0.53 9.24 6.33
CA HIS A 113 -0.04 8.10 7.05
C HIS A 113 1.44 7.86 6.67
N LEU A 114 2.32 7.92 7.66
CA LEU A 114 3.72 7.55 7.53
C LEU A 114 3.96 6.24 8.27
N ASN A 115 4.51 5.24 7.60
CA ASN A 115 4.84 3.96 8.18
C ASN A 115 6.29 3.60 7.90
N GLN A 116 7.04 3.24 8.94
CA GLN A 116 8.44 2.81 8.86
C GLN A 116 8.64 1.53 9.65
N GLY A 117 9.43 0.62 9.10
CA GLY A 117 9.65 -0.66 9.77
C GLY A 117 10.61 -1.57 9.03
N ILE A 118 10.51 -2.85 9.40
CA ILE A 118 11.30 -3.94 8.86
C ILE A 118 10.35 -4.95 8.22
N GLY A 119 10.74 -5.45 7.07
CA GLY A 119 10.07 -6.53 6.37
C GLY A 119 10.94 -7.77 6.26
N TRP A 120 10.28 -8.90 6.18
CA TRP A 120 10.88 -10.22 5.99
C TRP A 120 10.27 -10.88 4.76
N LEU A 121 11.12 -11.26 3.78
CA LEU A 121 10.75 -12.07 2.63
C LEU A 121 10.75 -13.54 3.05
N LEU A 122 9.58 -14.05 3.43
CA LEU A 122 9.40 -15.45 3.85
C LEU A 122 9.59 -16.39 2.67
N ASN A 123 9.09 -16.00 1.52
CA ASN A 123 9.26 -16.70 0.25
C ASN A 123 9.42 -15.67 -0.88
N ASP A 124 10.36 -15.92 -1.79
CA ASP A 124 10.61 -15.06 -2.97
C ASP A 124 11.03 -15.97 -4.11
N ASN A 125 10.09 -16.35 -4.98
CA ASN A 125 10.35 -17.18 -6.14
C ASN A 125 9.55 -16.69 -7.37
N GLU A 126 9.80 -17.29 -8.53
CA GLU A 126 9.16 -16.90 -9.80
C GLU A 126 7.62 -17.02 -9.78
N MET A 127 7.08 -17.90 -8.95
CA MET A 127 5.64 -18.14 -8.83
C MET A 127 4.95 -17.21 -7.84
N GLY A 128 5.71 -16.43 -7.04
CA GLY A 128 5.15 -15.49 -6.10
C GLY A 128 6.02 -15.22 -4.89
N ASN A 129 5.54 -14.36 -4.02
CA ASN A 129 6.25 -14.00 -2.80
C ASN A 129 5.30 -13.97 -1.60
N ILE A 130 5.88 -14.16 -0.42
CA ILE A 130 5.22 -13.98 0.86
C ILE A 130 6.09 -13.03 1.68
N THR A 131 5.52 -11.93 2.10
CA THR A 131 6.22 -10.92 2.92
C THR A 131 5.47 -10.67 4.21
N PHE A 132 6.24 -10.57 5.30
CA PHE A 132 5.75 -10.09 6.59
C PHE A 132 6.43 -8.75 6.90
N GLU A 133 5.65 -7.78 7.35
CA GLU A 133 6.15 -6.45 7.72
C GLU A 133 5.69 -6.07 9.12
N THR A 134 6.56 -5.42 9.88
CA THR A 134 6.19 -4.80 11.15
C THR A 134 6.88 -3.44 11.27
N GLY A 135 6.21 -2.49 11.92
CA GLY A 135 6.74 -1.14 12.03
C GLY A 135 5.83 -0.21 12.83
N ILE A 136 6.28 1.04 12.94
CA ILE A 136 5.52 2.11 13.57
C ILE A 136 4.87 2.95 12.48
N ALA A 137 3.59 3.23 12.67
CA ALA A 137 2.79 4.05 11.77
C ALA A 137 2.29 5.30 12.51
N PHE A 138 2.37 6.44 11.83
CA PHE A 138 1.89 7.73 12.33
C PHE A 138 0.78 8.21 11.41
N ASP A 139 -0.41 8.38 11.95
CA ASP A 139 -1.55 8.98 11.28
C ASP A 139 -1.73 10.43 11.70
N ASN A 140 -2.02 11.28 10.73
CA ASN A 140 -2.57 12.60 10.94
C ASN A 140 -3.83 12.70 10.06
N SER A 141 -4.98 12.73 10.69
CA SER A 141 -6.28 12.63 10.04
C SER A 141 -7.20 13.73 10.53
N ASP A 142 -8.09 14.22 9.68
CA ASP A 142 -9.20 15.10 10.01
C ASP A 142 -10.53 14.36 10.23
N TYR A 143 -10.45 13.10 10.62
CA TYR A 143 -11.61 12.25 10.86
C TYR A 143 -12.60 12.92 11.82
N PHE A 144 -13.88 12.99 11.44
CA PHE A 144 -14.94 13.72 12.15
C PHE A 144 -14.66 15.22 12.39
N ASN A 145 -13.99 15.90 11.45
CA ASN A 145 -13.62 17.32 11.56
C ASN A 145 -12.72 17.66 12.77
N ASN A 146 -12.09 16.67 13.38
CA ASN A 146 -11.11 16.84 14.44
C ASN A 146 -9.74 16.36 13.97
N GLN A 147 -8.73 17.22 14.08
CA GLN A 147 -7.36 16.83 13.80
C GLN A 147 -6.88 15.82 14.84
N GLN A 148 -6.70 14.58 14.39
CA GLN A 148 -6.22 13.49 15.24
C GLN A 148 -4.83 13.06 14.80
N LYS A 149 -3.95 12.88 15.78
CA LYS A 149 -2.60 12.33 15.59
C LYS A 149 -2.48 11.05 16.38
N THR A 150 -2.42 9.93 15.68
CA THR A 150 -2.40 8.62 16.30
C THR A 150 -1.15 7.86 15.88
N THR A 151 -0.58 7.12 16.82
CA THR A 151 0.56 6.23 16.59
C THR A 151 0.10 4.79 16.71
N PHE A 152 0.48 3.96 15.73
CA PHE A 152 0.13 2.54 15.69
C PHE A 152 1.38 1.67 15.62
N LEU A 153 1.30 0.49 16.22
CA LEU A 153 2.10 -0.65 15.80
C LEU A 153 1.38 -1.28 14.60
N ARG A 154 2.05 -1.34 13.45
CA ARG A 154 1.54 -2.03 12.26
C ARG A 154 2.21 -3.38 12.11
N THR A 155 1.42 -4.41 11.83
CA THR A 155 1.88 -5.71 11.34
C THR A 155 1.12 -6.05 10.07
N GLY A 156 1.81 -6.54 9.06
CA GLY A 156 1.21 -6.84 7.76
C GLY A 156 1.75 -8.14 7.18
N LEU A 157 0.88 -8.86 6.49
CA LEU A 157 1.20 -10.03 5.69
C LEU A 157 0.72 -9.79 4.27
N ALA A 158 1.61 -10.00 3.29
CA ALA A 158 1.25 -9.95 1.88
C ALA A 158 1.67 -11.24 1.19
N ILE A 159 0.75 -11.78 0.39
CA ILE A 159 0.92 -13.00 -0.39
C ILE A 159 0.59 -12.66 -1.84
N ASP A 160 1.56 -12.83 -2.73
CA ASP A 160 1.36 -12.78 -4.17
C ASP A 160 1.64 -14.17 -4.74
N LYS A 161 0.76 -14.68 -5.60
CA LYS A 161 0.95 -15.97 -6.26
C LYS A 161 0.50 -15.92 -7.71
N LYS A 162 1.31 -16.48 -8.60
CA LYS A 162 1.01 -16.56 -10.03
C LYS A 162 1.00 -18.03 -10.46
N VAL A 163 -0.08 -18.43 -11.16
CA VAL A 163 -0.24 -19.78 -11.69
C VAL A 163 -0.75 -19.67 -13.13
N LYS A 164 0.14 -19.94 -14.09
CA LYS A 164 -0.15 -19.79 -15.53
C LYS A 164 -0.65 -18.36 -15.85
N GLN A 165 -1.90 -18.24 -16.31
CA GLN A 165 -2.55 -16.96 -16.66
C GLN A 165 -3.34 -16.32 -15.49
N PHE A 166 -3.39 -16.97 -14.34
CA PHE A 166 -4.03 -16.43 -13.14
C PHE A 166 -2.98 -15.90 -12.16
N SER A 167 -3.30 -14.81 -11.47
CA SER A 167 -2.54 -14.37 -10.31
C SER A 167 -3.47 -13.95 -9.18
N GLY A 168 -3.08 -14.27 -7.97
CA GLY A 168 -3.77 -13.89 -6.75
C GLY A 168 -2.88 -13.02 -5.88
N LYS A 169 -3.48 -12.03 -5.24
CA LYS A 169 -2.83 -11.17 -4.27
C LYS A 169 -3.71 -11.06 -3.05
N PHE A 170 -3.10 -11.19 -1.88
CA PHE A 170 -3.75 -11.00 -0.60
C PHE A 170 -2.85 -10.16 0.30
N GLU A 171 -3.37 -9.08 0.85
CA GLU A 171 -2.70 -8.24 1.84
C GLU A 171 -3.64 -8.11 3.06
N ILE A 172 -3.10 -8.28 4.25
CA ILE A 172 -3.76 -7.98 5.52
C ILE A 172 -2.82 -7.16 6.38
N ASP A 173 -3.28 -6.01 6.84
CA ASP A 173 -2.57 -5.11 7.73
C ASP A 173 -3.37 -4.89 9.01
N TYR A 174 -2.76 -5.12 10.15
CA TYR A 174 -3.30 -4.79 11.46
C TYR A 174 -2.60 -3.59 12.05
N PHE A 175 -3.37 -2.60 12.44
CA PHE A 175 -2.93 -1.37 13.10
C PHE A 175 -3.43 -1.38 14.54
N HIS A 176 -2.51 -1.59 15.48
CA HIS A 176 -2.80 -1.51 16.91
C HIS A 176 -2.43 -0.12 17.43
N GLN A 177 -3.38 0.60 17.98
CA GLN A 177 -3.19 1.94 18.53
C GLN A 177 -2.31 1.90 19.78
N LEU A 178 -1.23 2.69 19.79
CA LEU A 178 -0.27 2.74 20.91
C LEU A 178 -0.55 3.87 21.91
N ASN A 179 -1.10 4.98 21.44
CA ASN A 179 -1.40 6.13 22.30
C ASN A 179 -2.90 6.34 22.39
N GLN A 180 -3.47 6.06 23.55
CA GLN A 180 -4.82 6.49 23.90
C GLN A 180 -4.79 7.99 24.21
N LYS A 181 -5.34 8.81 23.33
CA LYS A 181 -5.70 10.19 23.65
C LYS A 181 -7.22 10.28 23.71
N SER A 182 -7.73 10.49 24.92
CA SER A 182 -9.00 11.14 25.31
C SER A 182 -10.28 10.92 24.49
N LEU A 183 -10.35 10.00 23.57
CA LEU A 183 -11.57 9.59 22.89
C LEU A 183 -11.97 8.21 23.42
N ASP A 184 -13.25 8.07 23.77
CA ASP A 184 -13.85 6.83 24.26
C ASP A 184 -13.83 5.68 23.22
N ARG A 185 -13.03 5.81 22.16
CA ARG A 185 -13.02 4.91 20.99
C ARG A 185 -11.62 4.57 20.51
N SER A 186 -11.38 3.29 20.28
CA SER A 186 -10.15 2.78 19.66
C SER A 186 -10.16 3.03 18.15
N GLU A 187 -9.03 3.52 17.62
CA GLU A 187 -8.79 3.64 16.17
C GLU A 187 -8.04 2.44 15.58
N SER A 188 -7.86 1.37 16.38
CA SER A 188 -7.28 0.13 15.90
C SER A 188 -8.11 -0.44 14.75
N ARG A 189 -7.44 -0.94 13.70
CA ARG A 189 -8.14 -1.41 12.50
C ARG A 189 -7.39 -2.53 11.79
N ILE A 190 -8.15 -3.28 11.02
CA ILE A 190 -7.63 -4.26 10.06
C ILE A 190 -7.95 -3.75 8.65
N GLN A 191 -6.96 -3.74 7.78
CA GLN A 191 -7.14 -3.47 6.35
C GLN A 191 -6.90 -4.75 5.58
N ILE A 192 -7.82 -5.08 4.66
CA ILE A 192 -7.77 -6.27 3.82
C ILE A 192 -7.82 -5.85 2.36
N LEU A 193 -6.95 -6.44 1.55
CA LEU A 193 -7.00 -6.38 0.09
C LEU A 193 -6.90 -7.80 -0.44
N GLY A 194 -7.88 -8.24 -1.21
CA GLY A 194 -7.86 -9.47 -1.99
C GLY A 194 -8.02 -9.15 -3.47
N GLU A 195 -7.16 -9.68 -4.33
CA GLU A 195 -7.24 -9.50 -5.78
C GLU A 195 -7.04 -10.85 -6.47
N LEU A 196 -7.84 -11.11 -7.48
CA LEU A 196 -7.70 -12.23 -8.41
C LEU A 196 -7.66 -11.67 -9.82
N SER A 197 -6.62 -11.97 -10.57
CA SER A 197 -6.49 -11.51 -11.94
C SER A 197 -6.37 -12.68 -12.92
N TRP A 198 -6.90 -12.45 -14.11
CA TRP A 198 -6.83 -13.34 -15.25
C TRP A 198 -6.24 -12.61 -16.45
N LYS A 199 -5.08 -13.05 -16.89
CA LYS A 199 -4.42 -12.54 -18.11
C LYS A 199 -5.08 -13.16 -19.34
N VAL A 200 -5.95 -12.39 -20.00
CA VAL A 200 -6.70 -12.83 -21.20
C VAL A 200 -5.75 -12.94 -22.39
N ASN A 201 -4.85 -11.95 -22.55
CA ASN A 201 -3.80 -11.94 -23.58
C ASN A 201 -2.63 -11.05 -23.08
N GLU A 202 -1.66 -10.74 -23.97
CA GLU A 202 -0.49 -9.94 -23.59
C GLU A 202 -0.82 -8.48 -23.24
N ALA A 203 -1.92 -7.95 -23.73
CA ALA A 203 -2.32 -6.55 -23.56
C ALA A 203 -3.43 -6.35 -22.55
N ILE A 204 -4.22 -7.38 -22.25
CA ILE A 204 -5.46 -7.26 -21.45
C ILE A 204 -5.43 -8.25 -20.29
N GLU A 205 -5.68 -7.73 -19.09
CA GLU A 205 -5.88 -8.48 -17.87
C GLU A 205 -7.20 -8.05 -17.22
N ILE A 206 -8.04 -9.01 -16.83
CA ILE A 206 -9.26 -8.78 -16.06
C ILE A 206 -8.93 -9.06 -14.60
N LEU A 207 -9.38 -8.19 -13.72
CA LEU A 207 -9.08 -8.29 -12.30
C LEU A 207 -10.34 -8.02 -11.48
N SER A 208 -10.64 -8.93 -10.57
CA SER A 208 -11.67 -8.76 -9.53
C SER A 208 -11.01 -8.68 -8.17
N GLY A 209 -11.60 -7.93 -7.25
CA GLY A 209 -11.06 -7.84 -5.92
C GLY A 209 -12.00 -7.22 -4.90
N ILE A 210 -11.53 -7.27 -3.67
CA ILE A 210 -12.19 -6.72 -2.49
C ILE A 210 -11.19 -5.90 -1.70
N THR A 211 -11.61 -4.74 -1.23
CA THR A 211 -10.94 -3.98 -0.18
C THR A 211 -11.86 -3.81 1.01
N SER A 212 -11.33 -3.83 2.22
CA SER A 212 -12.11 -3.54 3.42
C SER A 212 -11.24 -2.93 4.50
N ASP A 213 -11.72 -1.83 5.08
CA ASP A 213 -11.22 -1.27 6.33
C ASP A 213 -12.20 -1.68 7.44
N ILE A 214 -11.72 -2.45 8.41
CA ILE A 214 -12.51 -2.97 9.53
C ILE A 214 -12.03 -2.28 10.80
N TYR A 215 -12.89 -1.45 11.37
CA TYR A 215 -12.77 -0.86 12.70
C TYR A 215 -13.60 -1.66 13.70
N GLU A 216 -13.47 -1.36 14.98
CA GLU A 216 -14.19 -2.06 16.05
C GLU A 216 -15.72 -2.07 15.82
N ASP A 217 -16.28 -1.00 15.28
CA ASP A 217 -17.72 -0.78 15.11
C ASP A 217 -18.18 -0.58 13.67
N LYS A 218 -17.27 -0.55 12.72
CA LYS A 218 -17.56 -0.28 11.31
C LYS A 218 -16.71 -1.13 10.38
N SER A 219 -17.29 -1.61 9.32
CA SER A 219 -16.57 -2.18 8.20
C SER A 219 -17.13 -1.61 6.89
N ASN A 220 -16.26 -1.36 5.94
CA ASN A 220 -16.65 -0.85 4.62
C ASN A 220 -16.02 -1.70 3.52
N PRO A 221 -16.61 -2.86 3.20
CA PRO A 221 -16.14 -3.64 2.08
C PRO A 221 -16.53 -2.99 0.74
N SER A 222 -15.58 -2.93 -0.18
CA SER A 222 -15.77 -2.51 -1.56
C SER A 222 -15.29 -3.59 -2.49
N PHE A 223 -16.15 -3.99 -3.43
CA PHE A 223 -15.86 -4.98 -4.47
C PHE A 223 -15.61 -4.25 -5.78
N PHE A 224 -14.58 -4.64 -6.51
CA PHE A 224 -14.26 -4.04 -7.79
C PHE A 224 -13.99 -5.08 -8.87
N LEU A 225 -14.33 -4.72 -10.10
CA LEU A 225 -14.01 -5.43 -11.33
C LEU A 225 -13.35 -4.44 -12.29
N THR A 226 -12.12 -4.70 -12.69
CA THR A 226 -11.34 -3.79 -13.50
C THR A 226 -10.68 -4.50 -14.65
N MET A 227 -10.43 -3.76 -15.74
CA MET A 227 -9.64 -4.17 -16.87
C MET A 227 -8.32 -3.40 -16.87
N ALA A 228 -7.20 -4.11 -16.93
CA ALA A 228 -5.87 -3.54 -17.03
C ALA A 228 -5.36 -3.63 -18.45
N PHE A 229 -4.66 -2.58 -18.86
CA PHE A 229 -3.94 -2.50 -20.11
C PHE A 229 -2.43 -2.55 -19.79
N THR A 230 -1.79 -3.66 -20.15
CA THR A 230 -0.37 -3.94 -19.85
C THR A 230 0.50 -3.66 -21.07
N LYS A 231 0.50 -2.44 -21.58
CA LYS A 231 1.53 -2.06 -22.56
C LYS A 231 2.74 -1.49 -21.79
N PRO A 232 3.94 -2.11 -21.88
CA PRO A 232 5.10 -1.55 -21.22
C PRO A 232 5.43 -0.19 -21.88
N LEU A 233 5.25 0.89 -21.14
CA LEU A 233 5.86 2.17 -21.48
C LEU A 233 7.32 2.08 -21.04
N ASN A 234 8.21 1.94 -21.98
CA ASN A 234 9.65 2.01 -21.74
C ASN A 234 10.03 3.49 -21.56
N TRP A 235 9.90 3.99 -20.35
CA TRP A 235 10.42 5.29 -19.98
C TRP A 235 11.82 5.10 -19.41
N THR A 236 12.81 5.50 -20.16
CA THR A 236 14.19 5.71 -19.67
C THR A 236 14.30 7.18 -19.26
N PHE A 237 14.47 7.42 -17.96
CA PHE A 237 14.87 8.71 -17.40
C PHE A 237 16.32 8.63 -16.94
#